data_4cbefd07af86f1954cab7daf6d17ed43
#
_entry.id   4cbefd07af86f1954cab7daf6d17ed43
#
_cell.length_a   1.000
_cell.length_b   1.000
_cell.length_c   1.000
_cell.angle_alpha   90.00
_cell.angle_beta   90.00
_cell.angle_gamma   90.00
#
_symmetry.space_group_name_H-M   'P 1'
#
loop_
_entity.id
_entity.type
_entity.pdbx_description
1 polymer ?
#
loop_
_entity_poly.entity_id
_entity_poly.type
_entity_poly.pdbx_seq_one_letter_code
_entity_poly.pdbx_strand_id
1 'polypeptide(L)'
;MSTESLTVGIDHLGLTVRNLDVTRDFFVNCLGWKQVGGKPEYPAAFVSDGHILLTLWQAKDPGEAVDFDRKNNLGLHHLALRTANEEAFTTIFERVSAWPGVKVEFTPELLGSGPKRHAMVYEPGGIRLEFDYDPRV
;
A
#
# COMPACT_ATOMS: atom_id res chain seq x y z
N MET A 1 18.48 -30.34 13.55
CA MET A 1 18.22 -29.17 14.41
C MET A 1 17.31 -28.20 13.67
N SER A 2 16.22 -27.83 14.25
CA SER A 2 15.33 -26.83 13.68
C SER A 2 15.78 -25.43 14.08
N THR A 3 15.57 -24.47 13.17
CA THR A 3 15.82 -23.07 13.45
C THR A 3 14.46 -22.36 13.53
N GLU A 4 14.15 -21.85 14.69
CA GLU A 4 12.91 -21.11 14.89
C GLU A 4 13.12 -19.66 14.48
N SER A 5 12.06 -19.03 13.96
CA SER A 5 12.09 -17.61 13.64
C SER A 5 12.21 -16.80 14.93
N LEU A 6 13.15 -15.89 14.95
CA LEU A 6 13.31 -14.95 16.07
C LEU A 6 12.59 -13.63 15.83
N THR A 7 12.01 -13.45 14.63
CA THR A 7 11.13 -12.31 14.35
C THR A 7 9.68 -12.73 14.55
N VAL A 8 8.81 -11.76 14.90
CA VAL A 8 7.40 -12.02 15.19
C VAL A 8 6.48 -11.21 14.28
N GLY A 9 6.93 -10.96 13.07
CA GLY A 9 6.14 -10.25 12.07
C GLY A 9 6.81 -8.96 11.62
N ILE A 10 6.03 -8.14 10.92
CA ILE A 10 6.50 -6.85 10.41
C ILE A 10 6.20 -5.77 11.45
N ASP A 11 7.23 -5.01 11.82
CA ASP A 11 7.05 -3.87 12.71
C ASP A 11 6.50 -2.67 11.91
N HIS A 12 7.19 -2.31 10.85
CA HIS A 12 6.73 -1.28 9.94
C HIS A 12 7.41 -1.46 8.59
N LEU A 13 6.86 -0.81 7.56
CA LEU A 13 7.43 -0.84 6.21
C LEU A 13 7.68 0.60 5.77
N GLY A 14 8.90 0.87 5.31
CA GLY A 14 9.27 2.18 4.80
C GLY A 14 9.21 2.20 3.27
N LEU A 15 8.59 3.25 2.73
CA LEU A 15 8.47 3.46 1.30
C LEU A 15 9.02 4.85 0.96
N THR A 16 9.91 4.91 -0.01
CA THR A 16 10.32 6.19 -0.59
C THR A 16 9.29 6.58 -1.65
N VAL A 17 8.77 7.80 -1.55
CA VAL A 17 7.71 8.29 -2.42
C VAL A 17 8.15 9.55 -3.14
N ARG A 18 7.64 9.76 -4.36
CA ARG A 18 8.01 10.91 -5.18
C ARG A 18 7.45 12.20 -4.61
N ASN A 19 6.20 12.19 -4.18
CA ASN A 19 5.50 13.34 -3.59
C ASN A 19 4.80 12.89 -2.33
N LEU A 20 5.38 13.26 -1.18
CA LEU A 20 4.88 12.82 0.12
C LEU A 20 3.44 13.22 0.36
N ASP A 21 3.07 14.45 0.00
CA ASP A 21 1.71 14.95 0.24
C ASP A 21 0.67 14.15 -0.55
N VAL A 22 0.98 13.81 -1.79
CA VAL A 22 0.08 13.06 -2.67
C VAL A 22 -0.15 11.65 -2.14
N THR A 23 0.92 10.94 -1.77
CA THR A 23 0.80 9.57 -1.25
C THR A 23 0.16 9.55 0.13
N ARG A 24 0.56 10.47 1.03
CA ARG A 24 -0.06 10.59 2.35
C ARG A 24 -1.56 10.87 2.22
N ASP A 25 -1.96 11.78 1.35
CA ASP A 25 -3.36 12.12 1.11
C ASP A 25 -4.16 10.90 0.64
N PHE A 26 -3.57 10.07 -0.22
CA PHE A 26 -4.20 8.83 -0.64
C PHE A 26 -4.47 7.91 0.55
N PHE A 27 -3.47 7.65 1.39
CA PHE A 27 -3.65 6.77 2.54
C PHE A 27 -4.64 7.34 3.56
N VAL A 28 -4.54 8.63 3.86
CA VAL A 28 -5.39 9.24 4.88
C VAL A 28 -6.82 9.47 4.38
N ASN A 29 -6.97 10.10 3.22
CA ASN A 29 -8.30 10.55 2.76
C ASN A 29 -9.00 9.55 1.84
N CYS A 30 -8.27 8.74 1.07
CA CYS A 30 -8.89 7.70 0.27
C CYS A 30 -9.09 6.42 1.07
N LEU A 31 -8.04 5.92 1.73
CA LEU A 31 -8.11 4.66 2.47
C LEU A 31 -8.63 4.80 3.90
N GLY A 32 -8.68 6.02 4.44
CA GLY A 32 -9.16 6.26 5.80
C GLY A 32 -8.14 5.97 6.89
N TRP A 33 -6.86 5.90 6.53
CA TRP A 33 -5.79 5.69 7.50
C TRP A 33 -5.56 6.96 8.31
N LYS A 34 -4.83 6.83 9.42
CA LYS A 34 -4.47 7.98 10.26
C LYS A 34 -2.99 8.24 10.17
N GLN A 35 -2.62 9.51 10.09
CA GLN A 35 -1.24 9.90 10.27
C GLN A 35 -0.93 9.87 11.77
N VAL A 36 0.08 9.09 12.14
CA VAL A 36 0.44 8.87 13.55
C VAL A 36 1.80 9.47 13.92
N GLY A 37 2.48 10.07 12.95
CA GLY A 37 3.76 10.71 13.18
C GLY A 37 4.35 11.24 11.89
N GLY A 38 5.62 11.67 11.98
CA GLY A 38 6.33 12.19 10.83
C GLY A 38 7.65 12.82 11.23
N LYS A 39 8.40 13.28 10.23
CA LYS A 39 9.64 14.00 10.39
C LYS A 39 9.66 15.14 9.38
N PRO A 40 9.36 16.39 9.82
CA PRO A 40 9.31 17.53 8.88
C PRO A 40 10.63 17.79 8.18
N GLU A 41 11.72 17.53 8.85
CA GLU A 41 13.07 17.83 8.36
C GLU A 41 13.58 16.85 7.30
N TYR A 42 12.98 15.66 7.17
CA TYR A 42 13.45 14.67 6.17
C TYR A 42 12.94 15.00 4.77
N PRO A 43 11.62 15.20 4.45
CA PRO A 43 10.41 14.99 5.24
C PRO A 43 9.84 13.56 5.14
N ALA A 44 9.08 13.19 6.15
CA ALA A 44 8.43 11.88 6.23
C ALA A 44 7.08 11.98 6.92
N ALA A 45 6.17 11.05 6.61
CA ALA A 45 4.88 10.92 7.27
C ALA A 45 4.65 9.45 7.61
N PHE A 46 4.13 9.19 8.80
CA PHE A 46 3.85 7.84 9.27
C PHE A 46 2.35 7.65 9.34
N VAL A 47 1.85 6.62 8.65
CA VAL A 47 0.40 6.36 8.53
C VAL A 47 0.09 4.93 8.97
N SER A 48 -1.10 4.73 9.54
CA SER A 48 -1.52 3.42 10.04
C SER A 48 -3.00 3.20 9.87
N ASP A 49 -3.38 1.94 9.62
CA ASP A 49 -4.77 1.49 9.62
C ASP A 49 -5.17 0.85 10.97
N GLY A 50 -4.28 0.92 11.97
CA GLY A 50 -4.47 0.28 13.24
C GLY A 50 -3.85 -1.11 13.34
N HIS A 51 -3.36 -1.65 12.25
CA HIS A 51 -2.72 -2.97 12.20
C HIS A 51 -1.28 -2.91 11.71
N ILE A 52 -1.01 -2.12 10.67
CA ILE A 52 0.34 -1.96 10.15
C ILE A 52 0.73 -0.48 10.16
N LEU A 53 2.01 -0.23 10.33
CA LEU A 53 2.59 1.11 10.22
C LEU A 53 3.37 1.21 8.92
N LEU A 54 3.06 2.20 8.11
CA LEU A 54 3.84 2.56 6.94
C LEU A 54 4.55 3.88 7.21
N THR A 55 5.84 3.93 6.90
CA THR A 55 6.61 5.17 6.99
C THR A 55 6.88 5.64 5.56
N LEU A 56 6.35 6.80 5.22
CA LEU A 56 6.45 7.38 3.88
C LEU A 56 7.55 8.43 3.90
N TRP A 57 8.53 8.29 3.01
CA TRP A 57 9.73 9.12 2.98
C TRP A 57 9.82 9.86 1.66
N GLN A 58 9.94 11.17 1.70
CA GLN A 58 10.07 11.98 0.49
C GLN A 58 11.39 11.64 -0.23
N ALA A 59 11.31 11.35 -1.52
CA ALA A 59 12.51 11.22 -2.34
C ALA A 59 13.30 12.53 -2.28
N LYS A 60 14.62 12.43 -2.11
CA LYS A 60 15.48 13.61 -1.96
C LYS A 60 15.40 14.52 -3.18
N ASP A 61 15.48 13.93 -4.36
CA ASP A 61 15.42 14.64 -5.64
C ASP A 61 14.31 14.06 -6.48
N PRO A 62 13.04 14.51 -6.29
CA PRO A 62 11.89 13.90 -6.98
C PRO A 62 12.02 13.86 -8.50
N GLY A 63 12.65 14.88 -9.10
CA GLY A 63 12.87 14.92 -10.55
C GLY A 63 13.87 13.90 -11.06
N GLU A 64 14.75 13.40 -10.19
CA GLU A 64 15.75 12.37 -10.52
C GLU A 64 15.30 10.98 -10.07
N ALA A 65 14.17 10.88 -9.39
CA ALA A 65 13.68 9.59 -8.90
C ALA A 65 13.29 8.68 -10.06
N VAL A 66 13.67 7.40 -9.94
CA VAL A 66 13.34 6.38 -10.94
C VAL A 66 11.96 5.84 -10.63
N ASP A 67 11.07 5.83 -11.64
CA ASP A 67 9.73 5.30 -11.46
C ASP A 67 9.74 3.83 -11.08
N PHE A 68 8.73 3.43 -10.33
CA PHE A 68 8.58 2.05 -9.91
C PHE A 68 8.37 1.13 -11.12
N ASP A 69 9.13 0.04 -11.15
CA ASP A 69 9.01 -1.03 -12.15
C ASP A 69 9.17 -2.35 -11.42
N ARG A 70 8.04 -3.04 -11.20
CA ARG A 70 8.05 -4.30 -10.44
C ARG A 70 8.87 -5.41 -11.09
N LYS A 71 9.15 -5.30 -12.38
CA LYS A 71 9.86 -6.34 -13.13
C LYS A 71 11.36 -6.16 -13.12
N ASN A 72 11.83 -4.94 -12.94
CA ASN A 72 13.26 -4.62 -13.06
C ASN A 72 13.86 -3.95 -11.83
N ASN A 73 13.07 -3.25 -11.01
CA ASN A 73 13.59 -2.62 -9.82
C ASN A 73 13.65 -3.62 -8.67
N LEU A 74 14.80 -3.67 -8.01
CA LEU A 74 14.94 -4.51 -6.81
C LEU A 74 14.18 -3.90 -5.66
N GLY A 75 13.54 -4.76 -4.86
CA GLY A 75 12.82 -4.34 -3.67
C GLY A 75 11.34 -4.68 -3.74
N LEU A 76 10.49 -3.70 -3.50
CA LEU A 76 9.05 -3.90 -3.45
C LEU A 76 8.50 -4.32 -4.80
N HIS A 77 7.75 -5.42 -4.83
CA HIS A 77 6.98 -5.83 -6.00
C HIS A 77 5.55 -5.30 -5.89
N HIS A 78 4.95 -5.47 -4.74
CA HIS A 78 3.64 -4.91 -4.40
C HIS A 78 3.44 -5.01 -2.89
N LEU A 79 2.49 -4.24 -2.39
CA LEU A 79 2.05 -4.30 -1.00
C LEU A 79 0.59 -4.72 -0.99
N ALA A 80 0.29 -5.84 -0.32
CA ALA A 80 -1.07 -6.36 -0.22
C ALA A 80 -1.68 -5.98 1.12
N LEU A 81 -2.86 -5.37 1.07
CA LEU A 81 -3.61 -4.94 2.23
C LEU A 81 -4.88 -5.79 2.33
N ARG A 82 -5.10 -6.39 3.50
CA ARG A 82 -6.28 -7.22 3.74
C ARG A 82 -7.45 -6.33 4.13
N THR A 83 -8.62 -6.61 3.59
CA THR A 83 -9.86 -5.95 3.99
C THR A 83 -10.62 -6.82 4.99
N ALA A 84 -11.43 -6.17 5.84
CA ALA A 84 -12.10 -6.84 6.96
C ALA A 84 -13.18 -7.82 6.52
N ASN A 85 -13.89 -7.51 5.43
CA ASN A 85 -15.00 -8.32 4.93
C ASN A 85 -15.27 -7.94 3.46
N GLU A 86 -16.24 -8.63 2.84
CA GLU A 86 -16.55 -8.39 1.43
C GLU A 86 -17.05 -6.98 1.16
N GLU A 87 -17.87 -6.43 2.05
CA GLU A 87 -18.36 -5.06 1.91
C GLU A 87 -17.21 -4.06 1.94
N ALA A 88 -16.27 -4.23 2.87
CA ALA A 88 -15.08 -3.37 2.94
C ALA A 88 -14.24 -3.47 1.67
N PHE A 89 -14.07 -4.69 1.15
CA PHE A 89 -13.34 -4.93 -0.08
C PHE A 89 -13.97 -4.19 -1.27
N THR A 90 -15.28 -4.33 -1.43
CA THR A 90 -16.03 -3.66 -2.49
C THR A 90 -15.95 -2.15 -2.34
N THR A 91 -16.19 -1.65 -1.13
CA THR A 91 -16.18 -0.20 -0.86
C THR A 91 -14.82 0.41 -1.11
N ILE A 92 -13.74 -0.25 -0.65
CA ILE A 92 -12.40 0.31 -0.84
C ILE A 92 -12.01 0.33 -2.32
N PHE A 93 -12.37 -0.72 -3.07
CA PHE A 93 -12.08 -0.74 -4.49
C PHE A 93 -12.83 0.37 -5.25
N GLU A 94 -14.11 0.59 -4.94
CA GLU A 94 -14.88 1.69 -5.53
C GLU A 94 -14.21 3.04 -5.24
N ARG A 95 -13.75 3.22 -4.01
CA ARG A 95 -13.12 4.45 -3.56
C ARG A 95 -11.79 4.71 -4.26
N VAL A 96 -10.92 3.68 -4.31
CA VAL A 96 -9.60 3.84 -4.92
C VAL A 96 -9.71 4.00 -6.44
N SER A 97 -10.62 3.28 -7.09
CA SER A 97 -10.77 3.38 -8.54
C SER A 97 -11.25 4.74 -9.00
N ALA A 98 -11.93 5.48 -8.12
CA ALA A 98 -12.40 6.84 -8.39
C ALA A 98 -11.42 7.93 -7.94
N TRP A 99 -10.36 7.57 -7.22
CA TRP A 99 -9.42 8.56 -6.68
C TRP A 99 -8.50 9.11 -7.78
N PRO A 100 -8.32 10.45 -7.83
CA PRO A 100 -7.47 11.06 -8.87
C PRO A 100 -6.04 10.51 -8.85
N GLY A 101 -5.53 10.14 -10.01
CA GLY A 101 -4.17 9.65 -10.17
C GLY A 101 -3.98 8.15 -9.94
N VAL A 102 -5.00 7.45 -9.48
CA VAL A 102 -4.95 5.99 -9.34
C VAL A 102 -5.08 5.34 -10.71
N LYS A 103 -4.26 4.31 -10.96
CA LYS A 103 -4.38 3.46 -12.14
C LYS A 103 -4.78 2.06 -11.70
N VAL A 104 -5.88 1.56 -12.24
CA VAL A 104 -6.31 0.19 -11.96
C VAL A 104 -5.57 -0.76 -12.90
N GLU A 105 -4.84 -1.73 -12.32
CA GLU A 105 -4.21 -2.78 -13.12
C GLU A 105 -5.22 -3.86 -13.44
N PHE A 106 -5.95 -4.36 -12.43
CA PHE A 106 -7.09 -5.25 -12.65
C PHE A 106 -8.14 -5.05 -11.56
N THR A 107 -9.40 -5.26 -11.97
CA THR A 107 -10.57 -5.18 -11.09
C THR A 107 -10.68 -6.43 -10.21
N PRO A 108 -11.56 -6.42 -9.19
CA PRO A 108 -11.71 -7.59 -8.32
C PRO A 108 -11.95 -8.90 -9.05
N GLU A 109 -11.12 -9.89 -8.74
CA GLU A 109 -11.20 -11.24 -9.32
C GLU A 109 -10.74 -12.27 -8.29
N LEU A 110 -10.97 -13.54 -8.61
CA LEU A 110 -10.47 -14.62 -7.76
C LEU A 110 -8.95 -14.70 -7.87
N LEU A 111 -8.29 -14.88 -6.73
CA LEU A 111 -6.86 -15.18 -6.69
C LEU A 111 -6.70 -16.68 -7.00
N GLY A 112 -6.18 -16.99 -8.19
CA GLY A 112 -6.10 -18.37 -8.66
C GLY A 112 -7.49 -18.99 -8.73
N SER A 113 -7.69 -20.12 -8.07
CA SER A 113 -8.97 -20.81 -8.03
C SER A 113 -9.90 -20.30 -6.90
N GLY A 114 -9.44 -19.29 -6.15
CA GLY A 114 -10.18 -18.77 -5.01
C GLY A 114 -10.04 -19.64 -3.76
N PRO A 115 -10.80 -19.38 -2.68
CA PRO A 115 -11.88 -18.40 -2.59
C PRO A 115 -11.45 -16.96 -2.38
N LYS A 116 -10.17 -16.71 -2.12
CA LYS A 116 -9.65 -15.37 -1.91
C LYS A 116 -9.84 -14.51 -3.17
N ARG A 117 -10.21 -13.26 -2.98
CA ARG A 117 -10.38 -12.30 -4.07
C ARG A 117 -9.38 -11.17 -3.91
N HIS A 118 -8.96 -10.58 -5.01
CA HIS A 118 -8.03 -9.48 -4.98
C HIS A 118 -8.26 -8.48 -6.11
N ALA A 119 -7.68 -7.29 -5.96
CA ALA A 119 -7.63 -6.26 -6.99
C ALA A 119 -6.29 -5.57 -6.87
N MET A 120 -5.78 -5.02 -7.97
CA MET A 120 -4.48 -4.38 -8.01
C MET A 120 -4.57 -3.00 -8.61
N VAL A 121 -3.99 -2.02 -7.93
CA VAL A 121 -3.94 -0.64 -8.40
C VAL A 121 -2.54 -0.08 -8.22
N TYR A 122 -2.26 1.03 -8.89
CA TYR A 122 -1.11 1.88 -8.58
C TYR A 122 -1.69 3.13 -7.92
N GLU A 123 -1.23 3.45 -6.70
CA GLU A 123 -1.65 4.70 -6.06
C GLU A 123 -1.04 5.89 -6.81
N PRO A 124 -1.47 7.15 -6.54
CA PRO A 124 -1.03 8.29 -7.36
C PRO A 124 0.47 8.48 -7.48
N GLY A 125 1.25 8.00 -6.51
CA GLY A 125 2.71 8.05 -6.56
C GLY A 125 3.36 6.89 -7.30
N GLY A 126 2.57 5.91 -7.77
CA GLY A 126 3.07 4.78 -8.56
C GLY A 126 3.39 3.53 -7.77
N ILE A 127 3.14 3.48 -6.47
CA ILE A 127 3.33 2.26 -5.67
C ILE A 127 2.22 1.28 -6.00
N ARG A 128 2.59 0.02 -6.23
CA ARG A 128 1.65 -1.04 -6.60
C ARG A 128 1.02 -1.64 -5.36
N LEU A 129 -0.29 -1.47 -5.23
CA LEU A 129 -1.06 -1.93 -4.07
C LEU A 129 -2.07 -2.99 -4.48
N GLU A 130 -2.13 -4.05 -3.69
CA GLU A 130 -3.13 -5.10 -3.82
C GLU A 130 -4.12 -4.99 -2.66
N PHE A 131 -5.39 -5.14 -2.94
CA PHE A 131 -6.41 -5.24 -1.90
C PHE A 131 -6.96 -6.66 -1.93
N ASP A 132 -6.96 -7.31 -0.78
CA ASP A 132 -7.35 -8.71 -0.65
C ASP A 132 -8.56 -8.87 0.25
N TYR A 133 -9.42 -9.80 -0.13
CA TYR A 133 -10.50 -10.28 0.73
C TYR A 133 -10.42 -11.81 0.79
N ASP A 134 -10.29 -12.33 2.01
CA ASP A 134 -10.27 -13.78 2.24
C ASP A 134 -11.51 -14.17 3.07
N PRO A 135 -12.50 -14.85 2.45
CA PRO A 135 -13.72 -15.22 3.18
C PRO A 135 -13.51 -16.24 4.30
N ARG A 136 -12.30 -16.81 4.41
CA ARG A 136 -11.96 -17.81 5.42
C ARG A 136 -11.45 -17.21 6.73
N VAL A 137 -11.11 -15.92 6.74
CA VAL A 137 -10.57 -15.23 7.92
C VAL A 137 -11.37 -14.02 8.30
#